data_d1de7d3850ad788362441cfb38d42acf
#
_entry.id   d1de7d3850ad788362441cfb38d42acf
#
_cell.length_a   1.000
_cell.length_b   1.000
_cell.length_c   1.000
_cell.angle_alpha   90.00
_cell.angle_beta   90.00
_cell.angle_gamma   90.00
#
_symmetry.space_group_name_H-M   'P 1'
#
loop_
_entity.id
_entity.type
_entity.pdbx_description
1 polymer ?
#
loop_
_entity_poly.entity_id
_entity_poly.type
_entity_poly.pdbx_seq_one_letter_code
_entity_poly.pdbx_strand_id
1 'polypeptide(L)'
;MRLLQRLFITVMVVGVFLFVTDQVRSQQWYPIKEGKLFGISGMALFDHCSNRTSFLVVHDNKKQNECRLALLTVEDKNQLRYFPLNWPQGIEPPIDLEAVTSIPGNLKSSFMALTSSGKIYHIQIDIPRTNVSVIKIFDLPNISKGSNFEGFSMQTMNDRILTVWAHRGENAQPAKIYWGLFDLTDYKFSQTTSTNLKVTWPENNVRHISDLKVDAAGILFISSASDPGDDGPFQSAAYVVGVFCIHNNEVVFRQNLEPVKIYKFESHKVEALEFLPGKSGGMVFVTDDENMGSSIFLNL
;
A
#
# COMPACT_ATOMS: atom_id res chain seq x y z
N MET A 1 -25.14 50.33 25.39
CA MET A 1 -25.02 48.90 25.76
C MET A 1 -25.19 47.92 24.58
N ARG A 2 -26.23 47.99 23.76
CA ARG A 2 -26.42 47.05 22.65
C ARG A 2 -25.37 47.12 21.51
N LEU A 3 -24.75 48.24 21.28
CA LEU A 3 -23.73 48.41 20.24
C LEU A 3 -22.38 47.79 20.66
N LEU A 4 -22.00 47.95 21.93
CA LEU A 4 -20.78 47.30 22.47
C LEU A 4 -20.89 45.75 22.51
N GLN A 5 -22.06 45.23 22.82
CA GLN A 5 -22.29 43.77 22.81
C GLN A 5 -22.17 43.17 21.39
N ARG A 6 -22.67 43.87 20.36
CA ARG A 6 -22.52 43.43 18.97
C ARG A 6 -21.07 43.48 18.49
N LEU A 7 -20.32 44.49 18.90
CA LEU A 7 -18.92 44.60 18.58
C LEU A 7 -18.09 43.48 19.23
N PHE A 8 -18.39 43.12 20.48
CA PHE A 8 -17.72 42.05 21.21
C PHE A 8 -18.01 40.65 20.60
N ILE A 9 -19.23 40.42 20.18
CA ILE A 9 -19.63 39.16 19.53
C ILE A 9 -18.97 39.03 18.15
N THR A 10 -18.89 40.13 17.38
CA THR A 10 -18.24 40.12 16.06
C THR A 10 -16.72 39.91 16.18
N VAL A 11 -16.06 40.49 17.15
CA VAL A 11 -14.61 40.30 17.40
C VAL A 11 -14.33 38.86 17.88
N MET A 12 -15.24 38.27 18.70
CA MET A 12 -15.11 36.90 19.18
C MET A 12 -15.30 35.88 18.04
N VAL A 13 -16.25 36.11 17.13
CA VAL A 13 -16.52 35.24 15.98
C VAL A 13 -15.36 35.35 14.97
N VAL A 14 -14.83 36.53 14.70
CA VAL A 14 -13.66 36.72 13.82
C VAL A 14 -12.39 36.12 14.45
N GLY A 15 -12.23 36.24 15.78
CA GLY A 15 -11.14 35.62 16.52
C GLY A 15 -11.17 34.08 16.47
N VAL A 16 -12.36 33.47 16.55
CA VAL A 16 -12.51 32.00 16.44
C VAL A 16 -12.24 31.52 15.00
N PHE A 17 -12.63 32.28 13.98
CA PHE A 17 -12.31 31.94 12.58
C PHE A 17 -10.83 32.10 12.24
N LEU A 18 -10.09 32.95 12.93
CA LEU A 18 -8.64 33.11 12.71
C LEU A 18 -7.80 32.06 13.45
N PHE A 19 -8.37 31.29 14.37
CA PHE A 19 -7.69 30.19 15.07
C PHE A 19 -8.01 28.80 14.50
N VAL A 20 -8.89 28.67 13.52
CA VAL A 20 -9.00 27.50 12.66
C VAL A 20 -8.15 27.73 11.40
N THR A 21 -6.92 28.17 11.56
CA THR A 21 -5.91 27.84 10.57
C THR A 21 -5.67 26.35 10.75
N ASP A 22 -6.16 25.53 9.82
CA ASP A 22 -5.64 24.20 9.62
C ASP A 22 -4.12 24.30 9.80
N GLN A 23 -3.62 23.70 10.86
CA GLN A 23 -2.22 23.34 10.88
C GLN A 23 -2.08 22.34 9.74
N VAL A 24 -1.76 22.82 8.56
CA VAL A 24 -1.17 22.00 7.52
C VAL A 24 0.09 21.45 8.18
N ARG A 25 -0.05 20.30 8.85
CA ARG A 25 1.12 19.56 9.30
C ARG A 25 1.92 19.33 8.03
N SER A 26 3.08 19.97 7.94
CA SER A 26 3.99 19.74 6.82
C SER A 26 4.20 18.24 6.73
N GLN A 27 3.90 17.68 5.58
CA GLN A 27 4.14 16.25 5.33
C GLN A 27 5.64 16.02 5.48
N GLN A 28 6.03 15.34 6.56
CA GLN A 28 7.43 15.07 6.82
C GLN A 28 7.79 13.69 6.30
N TRP A 29 8.60 13.68 5.24
CA TRP A 29 9.17 12.48 4.66
C TRP A 29 10.55 12.20 5.24
N TYR A 30 10.83 10.95 5.50
CA TYR A 30 12.12 10.49 5.99
C TYR A 30 12.77 9.63 4.91
N PRO A 31 13.98 9.99 4.42
CA PRO A 31 14.67 9.21 3.40
C PRO A 31 15.07 7.84 3.96
N ILE A 32 14.84 6.77 3.17
CA ILE A 32 15.24 5.41 3.50
C ILE A 32 16.57 5.08 2.85
N LYS A 33 16.63 5.16 1.53
CA LYS A 33 17.80 4.86 0.70
C LYS A 33 17.75 5.67 -0.60
N GLU A 34 18.93 6.08 -1.08
CA GLU A 34 19.09 6.77 -2.35
C GLU A 34 19.41 5.78 -3.49
N GLY A 35 18.96 6.11 -4.69
CA GLY A 35 19.23 5.39 -5.93
C GLY A 35 18.15 4.42 -6.36
N LYS A 36 18.01 4.26 -7.67
CA LYS A 36 16.93 3.53 -8.35
C LYS A 36 16.67 2.10 -7.84
N LEU A 37 17.72 1.38 -7.41
CA LEU A 37 17.58 0.00 -6.94
C LEU A 37 16.95 -0.11 -5.53
N PHE A 38 16.66 1.03 -4.89
CA PHE A 38 16.06 1.10 -3.56
C PHE A 38 14.65 1.66 -3.57
N GLY A 39 14.04 1.86 -4.74
CA GLY A 39 12.60 2.07 -4.88
C GLY A 39 11.81 0.96 -4.19
N ILE A 40 10.73 1.29 -3.50
CA ILE A 40 9.90 0.32 -2.78
C ILE A 40 8.53 0.29 -3.42
N SER A 41 8.20 -0.85 -4.04
CA SER A 41 6.96 -1.06 -4.80
C SER A 41 5.83 -1.69 -3.96
N GLY A 42 6.17 -2.26 -2.80
CA GLY A 42 5.15 -2.85 -1.92
C GLY A 42 5.63 -3.01 -0.49
N MET A 43 4.69 -2.96 0.47
CA MET A 43 4.98 -3.06 1.89
C MET A 43 3.92 -3.87 2.63
N ALA A 44 4.35 -4.65 3.65
CA ALA A 44 3.47 -5.35 4.58
C ALA A 44 3.99 -5.27 6.01
N LEU A 45 3.09 -5.15 6.98
CA LEU A 45 3.46 -5.17 8.40
C LEU A 45 4.12 -6.51 8.75
N PHE A 46 5.35 -6.44 9.29
CA PHE A 46 6.12 -7.60 9.72
C PHE A 46 6.00 -7.84 11.23
N ASP A 47 6.25 -6.80 12.02
CA ASP A 47 6.22 -6.86 13.50
C ASP A 47 5.93 -5.47 14.06
N HIS A 48 5.26 -5.44 15.22
CA HIS A 48 4.97 -4.19 15.92
C HIS A 48 5.05 -4.40 17.44
N CYS A 49 5.78 -3.52 18.08
CA CYS A 49 5.80 -3.38 19.53
C CYS A 49 5.81 -1.89 19.91
N SER A 50 5.76 -1.57 21.19
CA SER A 50 5.54 -0.20 21.69
C SER A 50 6.53 0.86 21.17
N ASN A 51 7.74 0.46 20.81
CA ASN A 51 8.82 1.36 20.42
C ASN A 51 9.43 1.04 19.04
N ARG A 52 8.85 0.08 18.32
CA ARG A 52 9.38 -0.39 17.03
C ARG A 52 8.28 -0.94 16.15
N THR A 53 8.28 -0.53 14.89
CA THR A 53 7.45 -1.14 13.85
C THR A 53 8.36 -1.58 12.72
N SER A 54 8.22 -2.81 12.27
CA SER A 54 8.98 -3.36 11.16
C SER A 54 8.05 -3.77 10.03
N PHE A 55 8.47 -3.52 8.81
CA PHE A 55 7.77 -3.87 7.59
C PHE A 55 8.64 -4.75 6.71
N LEU A 56 8.04 -5.70 6.05
CA LEU A 56 8.62 -6.34 4.89
C LEU A 56 8.34 -5.45 3.69
N VAL A 57 9.37 -5.10 2.93
CA VAL A 57 9.26 -4.34 1.69
C VAL A 57 9.77 -5.14 0.50
N VAL A 58 9.18 -4.89 -0.67
CA VAL A 58 9.58 -5.50 -1.94
C VAL A 58 10.07 -4.45 -2.92
N HIS A 59 10.94 -4.89 -3.84
CA HIS A 59 11.52 -4.08 -4.90
C HIS A 59 11.21 -4.71 -6.26
N ASP A 60 10.89 -3.87 -7.24
CA ASP A 60 10.63 -4.25 -8.64
C ASP A 60 11.89 -4.67 -9.43
N ASN A 61 13.01 -4.78 -8.76
CA ASN A 61 14.31 -5.12 -9.35
C ASN A 61 14.25 -6.39 -10.22
N LYS A 62 14.99 -6.41 -11.33
CA LYS A 62 14.87 -7.43 -12.39
C LYS A 62 16.09 -8.31 -12.56
N LYS A 63 17.30 -7.82 -12.20
CA LYS A 63 18.54 -8.57 -12.39
C LYS A 63 18.84 -9.51 -11.22
N GLN A 64 19.52 -10.59 -11.49
CA GLN A 64 19.73 -11.70 -10.54
C GLN A 64 20.37 -11.27 -9.20
N ASN A 65 21.28 -10.31 -9.21
CA ASN A 65 22.02 -9.86 -8.03
C ASN A 65 21.38 -8.65 -7.31
N GLU A 66 20.23 -8.20 -7.76
CA GLU A 66 19.52 -7.08 -7.15
C GLU A 66 18.64 -7.56 -6.00
N CYS A 67 18.48 -6.71 -4.98
CA CYS A 67 17.65 -6.98 -3.81
C CYS A 67 16.18 -7.12 -4.21
N ARG A 68 15.49 -8.12 -3.67
CA ARG A 68 14.03 -8.32 -3.86
C ARG A 68 13.23 -7.98 -2.63
N LEU A 69 13.82 -8.19 -1.47
CA LEU A 69 13.15 -8.09 -0.18
C LEU A 69 14.06 -7.37 0.81
N ALA A 70 13.47 -6.53 1.66
CA ALA A 70 14.17 -5.97 2.80
C ALA A 70 13.24 -5.84 4.00
N LEU A 71 13.83 -5.75 5.20
CA LEU A 71 13.13 -5.29 6.39
C LEU A 71 13.40 -3.81 6.58
N LEU A 72 12.33 -3.02 6.63
CA LEU A 72 12.35 -1.62 7.01
C LEU A 72 11.82 -1.50 8.43
N THR A 73 12.64 -1.01 9.33
CA THR A 73 12.27 -0.83 10.74
C THR A 73 12.26 0.65 11.10
N VAL A 74 11.16 1.09 11.70
CA VAL A 74 10.98 2.40 12.30
C VAL A 74 11.09 2.24 13.80
N GLU A 75 12.08 2.87 14.43
CA GLU A 75 12.28 2.91 15.87
C GLU A 75 11.82 4.26 16.45
N ASP A 76 11.87 4.39 17.78
CA ASP A 76 11.58 5.66 18.45
C ASP A 76 12.32 6.85 17.81
N LYS A 77 11.67 8.01 17.78
CA LYS A 77 12.18 9.24 17.13
C LYS A 77 12.40 9.11 15.62
N ASN A 78 11.63 8.22 14.96
CA ASN A 78 11.67 7.99 13.51
C ASN A 78 13.06 7.58 12.98
N GLN A 79 13.85 6.87 13.79
CA GLN A 79 15.07 6.26 13.32
C GLN A 79 14.75 5.10 12.40
N LEU A 80 15.26 5.14 11.18
CA LEU A 80 15.04 4.12 10.15
C LEU A 80 16.22 3.17 10.09
N ARG A 81 15.91 1.87 9.97
CA ARG A 81 16.88 0.82 9.64
C ARG A 81 16.37 0.05 8.45
N TYR A 82 17.18 -0.04 7.44
CA TYR A 82 16.95 -0.84 6.26
C TYR A 82 17.90 -2.02 6.23
N PHE A 83 17.35 -3.24 6.16
CA PHE A 83 18.12 -4.48 6.16
C PHE A 83 17.70 -5.37 4.98
N PRO A 84 18.55 -5.51 3.94
CA PRO A 84 18.25 -6.36 2.79
C PRO A 84 18.22 -7.84 3.19
N LEU A 85 17.27 -8.58 2.65
CA LEU A 85 17.13 -10.02 2.83
C LEU A 85 17.66 -10.76 1.61
N ASN A 86 18.36 -11.88 1.84
CA ASN A 86 18.83 -12.72 0.76
C ASN A 86 17.70 -13.60 0.22
N TRP A 87 17.54 -13.64 -1.09
CA TRP A 87 16.66 -14.60 -1.74
C TRP A 87 17.19 -16.02 -1.56
N PRO A 88 16.32 -17.06 -1.36
CA PRO A 88 16.77 -18.43 -1.10
C PRO A 88 17.60 -18.99 -2.25
N GLN A 89 18.71 -19.67 -1.92
CA GLN A 89 19.52 -20.34 -2.91
C GLN A 89 18.75 -21.46 -3.61
N GLY A 90 18.99 -21.64 -4.91
CA GLY A 90 18.35 -22.70 -5.70
C GLY A 90 16.91 -22.37 -6.16
N ILE A 91 16.37 -21.22 -5.80
CA ILE A 91 15.09 -20.71 -6.30
C ILE A 91 15.37 -19.45 -7.09
N GLU A 92 14.90 -19.42 -8.35
CA GLU A 92 15.04 -18.23 -9.19
C GLU A 92 14.35 -17.01 -8.54
N PRO A 93 15.05 -15.87 -8.41
CA PRO A 93 14.43 -14.68 -7.84
C PRO A 93 13.30 -14.17 -8.75
N PRO A 94 12.22 -13.65 -8.15
CA PRO A 94 11.14 -13.04 -8.92
C PRO A 94 11.64 -11.85 -9.71
N ILE A 95 11.02 -11.62 -10.86
CA ILE A 95 11.23 -10.45 -11.67
C ILE A 95 10.05 -9.51 -11.42
N ASP A 96 10.32 -8.25 -11.09
CA ASP A 96 9.30 -7.20 -11.04
C ASP A 96 8.26 -7.45 -9.91
N LEU A 97 8.73 -7.51 -8.65
CA LEU A 97 7.83 -7.58 -7.48
C LEU A 97 7.18 -6.21 -7.24
N GLU A 98 5.85 -6.17 -7.24
CA GLU A 98 5.09 -4.93 -7.14
C GLU A 98 4.27 -4.81 -5.83
N ALA A 99 3.89 -5.91 -5.23
CA ALA A 99 3.10 -5.87 -4.02
C ALA A 99 3.45 -6.98 -3.04
N VAL A 100 3.21 -6.72 -1.75
CA VAL A 100 3.30 -7.73 -0.70
C VAL A 100 2.23 -7.52 0.34
N THR A 101 1.70 -8.62 0.88
CA THR A 101 0.71 -8.61 1.96
C THR A 101 1.03 -9.69 2.98
N SER A 102 0.77 -9.43 4.26
CA SER A 102 0.81 -10.46 5.29
C SER A 102 -0.36 -11.43 5.10
N ILE A 103 -0.14 -12.71 5.37
CA ILE A 103 -1.23 -13.69 5.40
C ILE A 103 -1.99 -13.52 6.72
N PRO A 104 -3.31 -13.23 6.69
CA PRO A 104 -4.08 -13.02 7.90
C PRO A 104 -4.22 -14.31 8.72
N GLY A 105 -4.33 -14.18 10.04
CA GLY A 105 -4.44 -15.30 10.98
C GLY A 105 -3.18 -15.49 11.80
N ASN A 106 -2.91 -16.74 12.24
CA ASN A 106 -1.81 -17.05 13.16
C ASN A 106 -0.46 -17.36 12.47
N LEU A 107 -0.35 -17.13 11.18
CA LEU A 107 0.88 -17.40 10.43
C LEU A 107 1.86 -16.22 10.56
N LYS A 108 2.55 -16.14 11.70
CA LYS A 108 3.59 -15.14 11.92
C LYS A 108 4.66 -15.20 10.83
N SER A 109 5.06 -14.03 10.35
CA SER A 109 6.15 -13.86 9.37
C SER A 109 5.94 -14.58 8.03
N SER A 110 4.67 -14.73 7.63
CA SER A 110 4.25 -15.38 6.40
C SER A 110 3.56 -14.37 5.48
N PHE A 111 3.98 -14.30 4.22
CA PHE A 111 3.58 -13.24 3.30
C PHE A 111 3.30 -13.81 1.90
N MET A 112 2.47 -13.11 1.15
CA MET A 112 2.31 -13.30 -0.28
C MET A 112 2.89 -12.10 -1.01
N ALA A 113 3.86 -12.32 -1.89
CA ALA A 113 4.46 -11.30 -2.76
C ALA A 113 4.01 -11.55 -4.21
N LEU A 114 3.59 -10.48 -4.88
CA LEU A 114 3.04 -10.49 -6.22
C LEU A 114 3.98 -9.79 -7.20
N THR A 115 4.20 -10.40 -8.37
CA THR A 115 4.88 -9.76 -9.50
C THR A 115 3.88 -9.02 -10.39
N SER A 116 4.36 -8.05 -11.18
CA SER A 116 3.58 -7.37 -12.20
C SER A 116 2.89 -8.32 -13.18
N SER A 117 3.51 -9.46 -13.46
CA SER A 117 2.96 -10.50 -14.36
C SER A 117 1.89 -11.39 -13.73
N GLY A 118 1.63 -11.26 -12.42
CA GLY A 118 0.60 -12.02 -11.71
C GLY A 118 1.09 -13.33 -11.06
N LYS A 119 2.40 -13.55 -10.95
CA LYS A 119 2.95 -14.67 -10.20
C LYS A 119 3.03 -14.34 -8.72
N ILE A 120 2.55 -15.25 -7.87
CA ILE A 120 2.53 -15.09 -6.41
C ILE A 120 3.57 -16.01 -5.79
N TYR A 121 4.32 -15.47 -4.84
CA TYR A 121 5.28 -16.19 -4.01
C TYR A 121 4.78 -16.18 -2.57
N HIS A 122 4.43 -17.35 -2.04
CA HIS A 122 4.22 -17.51 -0.59
C HIS A 122 5.60 -17.63 0.06
N ILE A 123 5.96 -16.63 0.83
CA ILE A 123 7.26 -16.55 1.51
C ILE A 123 7.08 -16.56 3.03
N GLN A 124 8.05 -17.16 3.71
CA GLN A 124 8.14 -17.16 5.16
C GLN A 124 9.52 -16.67 5.57
N ILE A 125 9.57 -15.84 6.61
CA ILE A 125 10.81 -15.28 7.16
C ILE A 125 11.01 -15.84 8.56
N ASP A 126 12.13 -16.51 8.78
CA ASP A 126 12.51 -17.05 10.08
C ASP A 126 13.16 -15.97 10.94
N ILE A 127 12.58 -15.72 12.11
CA ILE A 127 13.11 -14.83 13.12
C ILE A 127 13.79 -15.70 14.22
N PRO A 128 15.05 -15.45 14.63
CA PRO A 128 15.85 -14.24 14.43
C PRO A 128 16.85 -14.31 13.24
N ARG A 129 16.87 -15.41 12.48
CA ARG A 129 17.90 -15.64 11.46
C ARG A 129 17.72 -14.84 10.17
N THR A 130 16.55 -14.19 9.99
CA THR A 130 16.21 -13.44 8.76
C THR A 130 16.33 -14.27 7.47
N ASN A 131 16.21 -15.60 7.59
CA ASN A 131 16.21 -16.49 6.45
C ASN A 131 14.85 -16.44 5.75
N VAL A 132 14.88 -16.27 4.44
CA VAL A 132 13.68 -16.33 3.59
C VAL A 132 13.52 -17.75 3.06
N SER A 133 12.30 -18.27 3.14
CA SER A 133 11.90 -19.54 2.53
C SER A 133 10.74 -19.29 1.58
N VAL A 134 10.75 -19.88 0.40
CA VAL A 134 9.62 -19.90 -0.54
C VAL A 134 8.84 -21.20 -0.31
N ILE A 135 7.61 -21.06 0.17
CA ILE A 135 6.74 -22.18 0.50
C ILE A 135 6.00 -22.69 -0.75
N LYS A 136 5.52 -21.75 -1.57
CA LYS A 136 4.74 -22.06 -2.77
C LYS A 136 4.87 -20.94 -3.79
N ILE A 137 4.84 -21.31 -5.07
CA ILE A 137 4.73 -20.38 -6.19
C ILE A 137 3.49 -20.78 -6.99
N PHE A 138 2.64 -19.80 -7.32
CA PHE A 138 1.42 -20.01 -8.08
C PHE A 138 1.03 -18.71 -8.80
N ASP A 139 0.01 -18.77 -9.65
CA ASP A 139 -0.40 -17.62 -10.46
C ASP A 139 -1.78 -17.09 -10.01
N LEU A 140 -2.01 -15.80 -10.20
CA LEU A 140 -3.35 -15.20 -10.10
C LEU A 140 -4.30 -15.87 -11.10
N PRO A 141 -5.60 -15.93 -10.82
CA PRO A 141 -6.56 -16.42 -11.79
C PRO A 141 -6.80 -15.40 -12.91
N ASN A 142 -7.08 -15.89 -14.12
CA ASN A 142 -7.54 -15.09 -15.27
C ASN A 142 -6.57 -13.95 -15.69
N ILE A 143 -5.26 -14.22 -15.69
CA ILE A 143 -4.26 -13.28 -16.18
C ILE A 143 -4.44 -13.03 -17.68
N SER A 144 -4.59 -11.76 -18.08
CA SER A 144 -4.63 -11.36 -19.48
C SER A 144 -3.22 -11.00 -19.98
N LYS A 145 -3.00 -11.14 -21.29
CA LYS A 145 -1.74 -10.68 -21.91
C LYS A 145 -1.59 -9.16 -21.70
N GLY A 146 -0.45 -8.73 -21.21
CA GLY A 146 -0.18 -7.31 -20.93
C GLY A 146 -0.74 -6.83 -19.60
N SER A 147 -1.18 -7.74 -18.72
CA SER A 147 -1.49 -7.37 -17.33
C SER A 147 -0.26 -6.79 -16.65
N ASN A 148 -0.48 -5.75 -15.87
CA ASN A 148 0.51 -5.16 -14.97
C ASN A 148 -0.16 -4.93 -13.63
N PHE A 149 0.12 -5.84 -12.68
CA PHE A 149 -0.48 -5.84 -11.35
C PHE A 149 0.41 -5.06 -10.39
N GLU A 150 -0.19 -4.12 -9.64
CA GLU A 150 0.53 -3.24 -8.71
C GLU A 150 0.04 -3.40 -7.27
N GLY A 151 -1.18 -3.84 -7.04
CA GLY A 151 -1.74 -3.94 -5.70
C GLY A 151 -2.17 -5.35 -5.33
N PHE A 152 -1.92 -5.74 -4.06
CA PHE A 152 -2.30 -7.04 -3.53
C PHE A 152 -2.55 -6.98 -2.02
N SER A 153 -3.72 -7.44 -1.59
CA SER A 153 -4.11 -7.43 -0.19
C SER A 153 -4.90 -8.68 0.17
N MET A 154 -4.65 -9.19 1.37
CA MET A 154 -5.41 -10.28 1.98
C MET A 154 -5.98 -9.84 3.33
N GLN A 155 -7.25 -10.13 3.58
CA GLN A 155 -7.92 -9.79 4.84
C GLN A 155 -8.88 -10.88 5.28
N THR A 156 -8.93 -11.17 6.58
CA THR A 156 -9.96 -12.08 7.11
C THR A 156 -11.30 -11.37 7.20
N MET A 157 -12.31 -11.99 6.59
CA MET A 157 -13.70 -11.55 6.66
C MET A 157 -14.61 -12.76 6.96
N ASN A 158 -15.30 -12.78 8.09
CA ASN A 158 -16.17 -13.89 8.51
C ASN A 158 -15.47 -15.26 8.38
N ASP A 159 -14.28 -15.41 8.97
CA ASP A 159 -13.44 -16.61 8.95
C ASP A 159 -12.98 -17.09 7.56
N ARG A 160 -13.09 -16.22 6.55
CA ARG A 160 -12.61 -16.46 5.19
C ARG A 160 -11.52 -15.46 4.82
N ILE A 161 -10.64 -15.84 3.93
CA ILE A 161 -9.62 -14.96 3.41
C ILE A 161 -10.15 -14.28 2.13
N LEU A 162 -10.53 -13.01 2.24
CA LEU A 162 -10.72 -12.13 1.11
C LEU A 162 -9.35 -11.80 0.52
N THR A 163 -9.20 -11.96 -0.77
CA THR A 163 -8.01 -11.50 -1.51
C THR A 163 -8.43 -10.50 -2.57
N VAL A 164 -7.74 -9.37 -2.61
CA VAL A 164 -7.97 -8.29 -3.57
C VAL A 164 -6.66 -8.00 -4.31
N TRP A 165 -6.73 -7.86 -5.63
CA TRP A 165 -5.58 -7.50 -6.46
C TRP A 165 -6.01 -6.55 -7.57
N ALA A 166 -5.07 -5.77 -8.11
CA ALA A 166 -5.40 -4.78 -9.10
C ALA A 166 -4.38 -4.67 -10.23
N HIS A 167 -4.90 -4.53 -11.44
CA HIS A 167 -4.16 -3.99 -12.57
C HIS A 167 -4.16 -2.47 -12.49
N ARG A 168 -2.99 -1.85 -12.64
CA ARG A 168 -2.76 -0.42 -12.34
C ARG A 168 -3.64 0.55 -13.14
N GLY A 169 -3.97 0.22 -14.40
CA GLY A 169 -4.50 1.19 -15.34
C GLY A 169 -3.51 2.32 -15.66
N GLU A 170 -3.77 3.06 -16.72
CA GLU A 170 -2.88 4.15 -17.12
C GLU A 170 -3.63 5.21 -17.92
N ASN A 171 -3.49 6.47 -17.55
CA ASN A 171 -4.07 7.62 -18.26
C ASN A 171 -5.58 7.45 -18.56
N ALA A 172 -5.96 7.28 -19.82
CA ALA A 172 -7.35 7.07 -20.20
C ALA A 172 -7.89 5.67 -19.85
N GLN A 173 -7.02 4.68 -19.69
CA GLN A 173 -7.40 3.31 -19.37
C GLN A 173 -7.62 3.15 -17.87
N PRO A 174 -8.81 2.69 -17.41
CA PRO A 174 -9.05 2.50 -15.98
C PRO A 174 -8.20 1.38 -15.41
N ALA A 175 -7.89 1.49 -14.12
CA ALA A 175 -7.47 0.35 -13.34
C ALA A 175 -8.58 -0.69 -13.25
N LYS A 176 -8.22 -1.94 -12.99
CA LYS A 176 -9.17 -3.01 -12.77
C LYS A 176 -8.87 -3.70 -11.45
N ILE A 177 -9.83 -3.62 -10.54
CA ILE A 177 -9.78 -4.26 -9.23
C ILE A 177 -10.46 -5.63 -9.36
N TYR A 178 -9.78 -6.65 -8.90
CA TYR A 178 -10.26 -8.01 -8.82
C TYR A 178 -10.34 -8.42 -7.36
N TRP A 179 -11.25 -9.33 -7.03
CA TRP A 179 -11.31 -9.94 -5.70
C TRP A 179 -11.88 -11.35 -5.77
N GLY A 180 -11.64 -12.11 -4.73
CA GLY A 180 -12.17 -13.44 -4.54
C GLY A 180 -11.85 -13.96 -3.14
N LEU A 181 -12.37 -15.12 -2.82
CA LEU A 181 -12.00 -15.86 -1.63
C LEU A 181 -10.81 -16.78 -1.95
N PHE A 182 -9.86 -16.84 -1.03
CA PHE A 182 -8.66 -17.68 -1.17
C PHE A 182 -8.64 -18.78 -0.13
N ASP A 183 -8.43 -20.00 -0.60
CA ASP A 183 -8.16 -21.15 0.26
C ASP A 183 -6.65 -21.37 0.36
N LEU A 184 -6.11 -21.15 1.56
CA LEU A 184 -4.68 -21.28 1.82
C LEU A 184 -4.22 -22.75 1.85
N THR A 185 -5.11 -23.71 2.07
CA THR A 185 -4.79 -25.15 2.09
C THR A 185 -4.49 -25.66 0.70
N ASP A 186 -5.37 -25.31 -0.24
CA ASP A 186 -5.31 -25.77 -1.63
C ASP A 186 -4.66 -24.75 -2.57
N TYR A 187 -4.40 -23.51 -2.11
CA TYR A 187 -3.93 -22.39 -2.93
C TYR A 187 -4.87 -22.09 -4.10
N LYS A 188 -6.17 -22.03 -3.81
CA LYS A 188 -7.19 -21.80 -4.83
C LYS A 188 -8.03 -20.56 -4.56
N PHE A 189 -8.32 -19.85 -5.63
CA PHE A 189 -9.28 -18.75 -5.64
C PHE A 189 -10.68 -19.26 -5.98
N SER A 190 -11.68 -18.67 -5.36
CA SER A 190 -13.10 -18.89 -5.67
C SER A 190 -13.85 -17.56 -5.67
N GLN A 191 -15.03 -17.55 -6.28
CA GLN A 191 -15.91 -16.36 -6.36
C GLN A 191 -15.21 -15.12 -6.96
N THR A 192 -14.32 -15.32 -7.93
CA THR A 192 -13.56 -14.20 -8.52
C THR A 192 -14.45 -13.32 -9.39
N THR A 193 -14.35 -12.01 -9.16
CA THR A 193 -15.03 -10.98 -9.95
C THR A 193 -14.20 -9.71 -10.00
N SER A 194 -14.66 -8.67 -10.68
CA SER A 194 -13.87 -7.45 -10.87
C SER A 194 -14.74 -6.22 -11.16
N THR A 195 -14.15 -5.05 -10.96
CA THR A 195 -14.70 -3.75 -11.36
C THR A 195 -13.60 -2.82 -11.90
N ASN A 196 -13.99 -1.77 -12.61
CA ASN A 196 -13.06 -0.76 -13.08
C ASN A 196 -13.03 0.43 -12.12
N LEU A 197 -11.86 1.10 -12.07
CA LEU A 197 -11.63 2.28 -11.26
C LEU A 197 -10.85 3.34 -12.03
N LYS A 198 -11.25 4.60 -11.88
CA LYS A 198 -10.44 5.77 -12.23
C LYS A 198 -10.37 6.70 -11.04
N VAL A 199 -9.20 7.33 -10.85
CA VAL A 199 -9.01 8.40 -9.88
C VAL A 199 -8.91 9.74 -10.59
N THR A 200 -9.13 10.83 -9.84
CA THR A 200 -9.07 12.21 -10.35
C THR A 200 -7.71 12.88 -10.17
N TRP A 201 -6.81 12.26 -9.40
CA TRP A 201 -5.47 12.76 -9.13
C TRP A 201 -4.48 11.58 -9.01
N PRO A 202 -3.26 11.69 -9.54
CA PRO A 202 -2.70 12.78 -10.39
C PRO A 202 -3.48 12.99 -11.69
N GLU A 203 -3.33 14.18 -12.31
CA GLU A 203 -4.07 14.50 -13.56
C GLU A 203 -3.34 14.01 -14.82
N ASN A 204 -1.99 13.94 -14.72
CA ASN A 204 -1.15 13.58 -15.86
C ASN A 204 -0.29 12.36 -15.56
N ASN A 205 0.02 11.56 -16.57
CA ASN A 205 0.83 10.35 -16.46
C ASN A 205 0.34 9.41 -15.33
N VAL A 206 -0.97 9.35 -15.14
CA VAL A 206 -1.58 8.69 -14.00
C VAL A 206 -1.49 7.16 -14.12
N ARG A 207 -1.00 6.52 -13.06
CA ARG A 207 -1.28 5.14 -12.69
C ARG A 207 -2.42 5.20 -11.67
N HIS A 208 -3.58 4.65 -12.03
CA HIS A 208 -4.79 4.78 -11.19
C HIS A 208 -4.69 4.01 -9.87
N ILE A 209 -3.92 2.93 -9.86
CA ILE A 209 -3.56 2.16 -8.67
C ILE A 209 -2.07 1.88 -8.73
N SER A 210 -1.34 2.23 -7.67
CA SER A 210 0.06 1.88 -7.43
C SER A 210 0.25 0.96 -6.21
N ASP A 211 -0.71 0.88 -5.28
CA ASP A 211 -0.85 -0.16 -4.26
C ASP A 211 -2.29 -0.16 -3.74
N LEU A 212 -2.67 -1.21 -3.02
CA LEU A 212 -3.96 -1.30 -2.35
C LEU A 212 -3.88 -2.11 -1.05
N LYS A 213 -4.73 -1.74 -0.08
CA LYS A 213 -4.94 -2.49 1.16
C LYS A 213 -6.41 -2.50 1.56
N VAL A 214 -6.83 -3.59 2.16
CA VAL A 214 -8.14 -3.74 2.78
C VAL A 214 -7.96 -3.76 4.29
N ASP A 215 -8.67 -2.90 5.01
CA ASP A 215 -8.63 -2.89 6.48
C ASP A 215 -9.53 -3.96 7.10
N ALA A 216 -9.50 -4.08 8.43
CA ALA A 216 -10.30 -5.06 9.16
C ALA A 216 -11.83 -4.82 9.07
N ALA A 217 -12.26 -3.62 8.69
CA ALA A 217 -13.67 -3.30 8.43
C ALA A 217 -14.09 -3.61 6.99
N GLY A 218 -13.17 -4.05 6.14
CA GLY A 218 -13.40 -4.31 4.73
C GLY A 218 -13.28 -3.08 3.83
N ILE A 219 -12.81 -1.95 4.35
CA ILE A 219 -12.64 -0.72 3.58
C ILE A 219 -11.42 -0.87 2.67
N LEU A 220 -11.61 -0.58 1.37
CA LEU A 220 -10.54 -0.61 0.38
C LEU A 220 -9.89 0.77 0.27
N PHE A 221 -8.60 0.80 0.54
CA PHE A 221 -7.71 1.93 0.31
C PHE A 221 -6.78 1.65 -0.86
N ILE A 222 -6.47 2.66 -1.63
CA ILE A 222 -5.49 2.60 -2.72
C ILE A 222 -4.55 3.78 -2.67
N SER A 223 -3.35 3.63 -3.24
CA SER A 223 -2.52 4.74 -3.71
C SER A 223 -2.63 4.86 -5.23
N SER A 224 -2.43 6.06 -5.72
CA SER A 224 -2.25 6.38 -7.14
C SER A 224 -1.01 7.25 -7.29
N ALA A 225 -0.31 7.12 -8.42
CA ALA A 225 0.91 7.88 -8.66
C ALA A 225 0.98 8.41 -10.09
N SER A 226 1.73 9.49 -10.31
CA SER A 226 2.15 9.90 -11.65
C SER A 226 3.46 9.22 -12.02
N ASP A 227 3.61 8.88 -13.29
CA ASP A 227 4.85 8.33 -13.84
C ASP A 227 5.34 9.13 -15.04
N PRO A 228 5.98 10.30 -14.81
CA PRO A 228 6.50 11.15 -15.88
C PRO A 228 7.90 10.71 -16.36
N GLY A 229 8.46 9.63 -15.82
CA GLY A 229 9.82 9.15 -16.04
C GLY A 229 10.69 9.22 -14.77
N ASP A 230 11.95 8.82 -14.89
CA ASP A 230 12.85 8.48 -13.77
C ASP A 230 13.23 9.68 -12.86
N ASP A 231 13.03 10.92 -13.28
CA ASP A 231 13.45 12.12 -12.54
C ASP A 231 12.27 12.97 -12.03
N GLY A 232 11.03 12.50 -12.23
CA GLY A 232 9.84 13.24 -11.80
C GLY A 232 9.54 14.52 -12.59
N PRO A 233 8.83 15.52 -12.05
CA PRO A 233 8.30 15.57 -10.68
C PRO A 233 7.15 14.58 -10.46
N PHE A 234 7.16 13.90 -9.32
CA PHE A 234 6.14 12.91 -8.97
C PHE A 234 4.98 13.54 -8.22
N GLN A 235 3.82 12.94 -8.37
CA GLN A 235 2.61 13.27 -7.63
C GLN A 235 1.89 11.98 -7.25
N SER A 236 1.29 11.93 -6.07
CA SER A 236 0.54 10.78 -5.61
C SER A 236 -0.64 11.16 -4.75
N ALA A 237 -1.58 10.25 -4.60
CA ALA A 237 -2.68 10.41 -3.67
C ALA A 237 -3.09 9.06 -3.08
N ALA A 238 -3.72 9.09 -1.91
CA ALA A 238 -4.41 7.94 -1.36
C ALA A 238 -5.91 8.17 -1.32
N TYR A 239 -6.67 7.09 -1.55
CA TYR A 239 -8.13 7.14 -1.65
C TYR A 239 -8.80 6.02 -0.87
N VAL A 240 -10.01 6.31 -0.38
CA VAL A 240 -10.99 5.30 0.01
C VAL A 240 -11.89 5.03 -1.20
N VAL A 241 -11.94 3.79 -1.64
CA VAL A 241 -12.61 3.40 -2.91
C VAL A 241 -13.99 2.80 -2.67
N GLY A 242 -14.16 2.08 -1.55
CA GLY A 242 -15.39 1.37 -1.24
C GLY A 242 -15.21 0.41 -0.08
N VAL A 243 -16.16 -0.48 0.09
CA VAL A 243 -16.16 -1.45 1.19
C VAL A 243 -16.56 -2.83 0.71
N PHE A 244 -15.82 -3.84 1.13
CA PHE A 244 -16.17 -5.24 0.98
C PHE A 244 -17.07 -5.70 2.14
N CYS A 245 -18.05 -6.52 1.85
CA CYS A 245 -18.84 -7.23 2.85
C CYS A 245 -19.17 -8.64 2.35
N ILE A 246 -19.46 -9.55 3.28
CA ILE A 246 -19.97 -10.88 2.95
C ILE A 246 -21.47 -10.88 3.20
N HIS A 247 -22.24 -11.14 2.15
CA HIS A 247 -23.69 -11.30 2.19
C HIS A 247 -24.10 -12.61 1.55
N ASN A 248 -24.90 -13.43 2.23
CA ASN A 248 -25.33 -14.76 1.75
C ASN A 248 -24.17 -15.65 1.25
N ASN A 249 -23.04 -15.65 1.97
CA ASN A 249 -21.81 -16.35 1.60
C ASN A 249 -21.08 -15.85 0.34
N GLU A 250 -21.50 -14.73 -0.23
CA GLU A 250 -20.83 -14.09 -1.38
C GLU A 250 -20.11 -12.82 -0.95
N VAL A 251 -18.97 -12.56 -1.56
CA VAL A 251 -18.23 -11.30 -1.39
C VAL A 251 -18.86 -10.25 -2.28
N VAL A 252 -19.35 -9.18 -1.64
CA VAL A 252 -19.93 -8.03 -2.33
C VAL A 252 -19.01 -6.82 -2.11
N PHE A 253 -18.61 -6.16 -3.19
CA PHE A 253 -17.91 -4.88 -3.15
C PHE A 253 -18.89 -3.74 -3.43
N ARG A 254 -18.99 -2.82 -2.50
CA ARG A 254 -19.75 -1.57 -2.66
C ARG A 254 -18.77 -0.46 -2.95
N GLN A 255 -18.60 -0.18 -4.23
CA GLN A 255 -17.73 0.89 -4.71
C GLN A 255 -18.39 2.25 -4.48
N ASN A 256 -17.62 3.23 -4.02
CA ASN A 256 -18.03 4.63 -3.99
C ASN A 256 -18.24 5.13 -5.42
N LEU A 257 -19.24 5.99 -5.64
CA LEU A 257 -19.46 6.63 -6.94
C LEU A 257 -18.23 7.40 -7.41
N GLU A 258 -17.58 8.08 -6.46
CA GLU A 258 -16.28 8.71 -6.65
C GLU A 258 -15.33 8.27 -5.53
N PRO A 259 -14.08 7.91 -5.84
CA PRO A 259 -13.07 7.65 -4.82
C PRO A 259 -12.85 8.88 -3.93
N VAL A 260 -12.84 8.68 -2.61
CA VAL A 260 -12.63 9.77 -1.65
C VAL A 260 -11.14 9.94 -1.41
N LYS A 261 -10.56 11.04 -1.89
CA LYS A 261 -9.15 11.37 -1.69
C LYS A 261 -8.90 11.78 -0.23
N ILE A 262 -8.02 11.06 0.45
CA ILE A 262 -7.67 11.27 1.86
C ILE A 262 -6.27 11.86 2.06
N TYR A 263 -5.35 11.61 1.11
CA TYR A 263 -4.02 12.22 1.07
C TYR A 263 -3.68 12.71 -0.33
N LYS A 264 -2.84 13.74 -0.40
CA LYS A 264 -2.25 14.29 -1.62
C LYS A 264 -0.77 14.57 -1.36
N PHE A 265 0.09 14.06 -2.24
CA PHE A 265 1.53 14.21 -2.17
C PHE A 265 2.05 14.84 -3.46
N GLU A 266 2.84 15.94 -3.35
CA GLU A 266 3.22 16.76 -4.49
C GLU A 266 4.63 16.46 -5.04
N SER A 267 5.42 15.62 -4.36
CA SER A 267 6.82 15.43 -4.73
C SER A 267 7.31 13.99 -4.63
N HIS A 268 6.40 13.04 -4.42
CA HIS A 268 6.75 11.66 -4.18
C HIS A 268 5.85 10.71 -4.97
N LYS A 269 6.44 9.62 -5.46
CA LYS A 269 5.79 8.51 -6.13
C LYS A 269 5.48 7.43 -5.10
N VAL A 270 4.32 7.54 -4.46
CA VAL A 270 3.87 6.56 -3.46
C VAL A 270 3.47 5.27 -4.15
N GLU A 271 4.21 4.20 -3.88
CA GLU A 271 3.96 2.87 -4.44
C GLU A 271 3.70 1.80 -3.37
N ALA A 272 3.73 2.17 -2.09
CA ALA A 272 3.36 1.26 -1.01
C ALA A 272 2.60 1.99 0.09
N LEU A 273 1.56 1.34 0.62
CA LEU A 273 0.82 1.80 1.79
C LEU A 273 0.59 0.63 2.77
N GLU A 274 0.55 0.93 4.08
CA GLU A 274 0.24 -0.06 5.11
C GLU A 274 -0.40 0.61 6.32
N PHE A 275 -1.14 -0.17 7.09
CA PHE A 275 -1.78 0.29 8.32
C PHE A 275 -0.88 0.06 9.54
N LEU A 276 -0.87 1.04 10.43
CA LEU A 276 -0.25 0.88 11.74
C LEU A 276 -1.24 0.26 12.73
N PRO A 277 -0.86 -0.80 13.41
CA PRO A 277 -1.68 -1.36 14.46
C PRO A 277 -1.68 -0.45 15.71
N GLY A 278 -2.68 -0.63 16.57
CA GLY A 278 -2.76 0.05 17.86
C GLY A 278 -3.94 1.02 17.96
N LYS A 279 -4.07 1.66 19.15
CA LYS A 279 -5.23 2.52 19.46
C LYS A 279 -5.24 3.83 18.67
N SER A 280 -4.09 4.39 18.36
CA SER A 280 -3.96 5.59 17.53
C SER A 280 -4.16 5.27 16.05
N GLY A 281 -3.91 4.02 15.63
CA GLY A 281 -3.98 3.66 14.22
C GLY A 281 -3.00 4.46 13.38
N GLY A 282 -3.26 4.57 12.09
CA GLY A 282 -2.53 5.41 11.16
C GLY A 282 -2.20 4.69 9.86
N MET A 283 -1.67 5.45 8.91
CA MET A 283 -1.20 4.92 7.62
C MET A 283 0.26 5.29 7.43
N VAL A 284 1.00 4.38 6.86
CA VAL A 284 2.37 4.56 6.41
C VAL A 284 2.38 4.50 4.90
N PHE A 285 3.13 5.40 4.27
CA PHE A 285 3.33 5.44 2.84
C PHE A 285 4.83 5.37 2.54
N VAL A 286 5.19 4.61 1.53
CA VAL A 286 6.58 4.49 1.08
C VAL A 286 6.64 4.69 -0.42
N THR A 287 7.77 5.20 -0.91
CA THR A 287 7.92 5.65 -2.29
C THR A 287 8.87 4.76 -3.09
N ASP A 288 8.63 4.74 -4.39
CA ASP A 288 9.63 4.51 -5.41
C ASP A 288 9.81 5.82 -6.18
N ASP A 289 10.72 6.67 -5.69
CA ASP A 289 11.06 7.93 -6.35
C ASP A 289 12.15 7.74 -7.43
N GLU A 290 12.21 6.53 -8.02
CA GLU A 290 13.10 6.16 -9.12
C GLU A 290 14.58 6.49 -8.81
N ASN A 291 15.22 7.38 -9.60
CA ASN A 291 16.62 7.75 -9.38
C ASN A 291 16.90 8.36 -8.00
N MET A 292 15.88 8.91 -7.33
CA MET A 292 16.01 9.48 -5.98
C MET A 292 15.91 8.43 -4.86
N GLY A 293 15.44 7.20 -5.18
CA GLY A 293 15.34 6.09 -4.23
C GLY A 293 14.02 6.07 -3.49
N SER A 294 14.05 5.88 -2.17
CA SER A 294 12.83 5.73 -1.37
C SER A 294 12.79 6.57 -0.12
N SER A 295 11.58 6.98 0.24
CA SER A 295 11.25 7.74 1.45
C SER A 295 10.01 7.17 2.13
N ILE A 296 9.85 7.43 3.43
CA ILE A 296 8.69 7.01 4.22
C ILE A 296 7.97 8.22 4.81
N PHE A 297 6.64 8.22 4.74
CA PHE A 297 5.77 9.14 5.44
C PHE A 297 4.98 8.38 6.51
N LEU A 298 5.08 8.87 7.75
CA LEU A 298 4.43 8.30 8.93
C LEU A 298 3.32 9.25 9.36
N ASN A 299 2.07 8.86 9.17
CA ASN A 299 0.93 9.59 9.74
C ASN A 299 0.53 8.94 11.07
N LEU A 300 1.23 9.37 12.12
CA LEU A 300 1.08 8.88 13.50
C LEU A 300 0.07 9.70 14.29
#